data_28ba2fa34876c8ae4c03b8cd6ae74d52
#
_entry.id   28ba2fa34876c8ae4c03b8cd6ae74d52
#
_cell.length_a   1.000
_cell.length_b   1.000
_cell.length_c   1.000
_cell.angle_alpha   90.00
_cell.angle_beta   90.00
_cell.angle_gamma   90.00
#
_symmetry.space_group_name_H-M   'P 1'
#
loop_
_entity.id
_entity.type
_entity.pdbx_description
1 polymer ?
#
loop_
_entity_poly.entity_id
_entity_poly.type
_entity_poly.pdbx_seq_one_letter_code
_entity_poly.pdbx_strand_id
1 'polypeptide(L)'
;MKRFAALYFGIVLVTLVVGCERSPVQRTRNGPPNISVIKPLRQEADRSITLPGDVVGFYECALHSKVTGYLQTIAVDKGDWVKKGQGLATIEVPELRENLERAKANFVIQKLTYQRLKHVREEDPKVVAQQDVDIAYSKMAEAQADVGVLDAMVAYTQITAPFDGVITGRFADPGALIRAGGGDLGATGNGASISQGATEGAGGHLTGGGPLLTMADIDQLRVYVYVPEEEASLIQSGTHAVVTIHGVQGEIKARVTRYATSLDLATRTMLTEIDLQNAQHRLYPRMYTTVTLDLVRHPDAIQLPAAAVEGIGGKDGFVFVVHDDTLIKRPVSLGITDGRYVEITSGLNGNESVVATISPALNQGEKINPVHTATAHASTNPPEIASDQ
;
A
#
# COMPACT_ATOMS: atom_id res chain seq x y z
N MET A 1 50.53 -48.07 50.44
CA MET A 1 50.47 -49.10 51.47
C MET A 1 49.55 -50.21 50.95
N LYS A 2 50.15 -51.38 50.84
CA LYS A 2 49.59 -52.73 51.02
C LYS A 2 48.45 -53.13 50.12
N ARG A 3 48.62 -54.02 49.03
CA ARG A 3 48.71 -55.50 49.15
C ARG A 3 47.31 -56.10 49.42
N PHE A 4 46.72 -57.04 48.65
CA PHE A 4 47.09 -58.40 48.23
C PHE A 4 45.97 -58.81 47.22
N ALA A 5 46.14 -59.35 46.04
CA ALA A 5 46.58 -60.69 45.65
C ALA A 5 45.53 -61.80 46.06
N ALA A 6 45.05 -62.48 45.11
CA ALA A 6 44.94 -63.94 44.91
C ALA A 6 43.73 -64.25 43.99
N LEU A 7 43.85 -64.81 42.87
CA LEU A 7 44.22 -66.18 42.39
C LEU A 7 43.07 -67.19 42.58
N TYR A 8 42.62 -67.72 41.49
CA TYR A 8 42.44 -69.13 41.15
C TYR A 8 41.11 -69.57 40.44
N PHE A 9 41.34 -70.32 39.37
CA PHE A 9 40.55 -71.43 38.77
C PHE A 9 39.25 -71.02 38.05
N GLY A 10 39.14 -71.12 36.78
CA GLY A 10 39.37 -72.27 35.88
C GLY A 10 38.14 -73.10 35.69
N ILE A 11 37.40 -72.91 34.56
CA ILE A 11 36.70 -73.98 33.87
C ILE A 11 36.44 -73.47 32.44
N VAL A 12 37.02 -74.21 31.50
CA VAL A 12 36.77 -74.13 30.05
C VAL A 12 35.44 -74.75 29.80
N LEU A 13 34.49 -73.98 29.27
CA LEU A 13 33.27 -74.51 28.62
C LEU A 13 33.25 -74.01 27.18
N VAL A 14 33.70 -74.82 26.28
CA VAL A 14 33.56 -74.61 24.80
C VAL A 14 32.10 -74.91 24.47
N THR A 15 31.33 -73.85 24.26
CA THR A 15 30.04 -73.93 23.58
C THR A 15 30.21 -73.46 22.15
N LEU A 16 30.16 -74.39 21.24
CA LEU A 16 30.01 -74.22 19.76
C LEU A 16 28.70 -73.43 19.57
N VAL A 17 28.78 -72.10 19.30
CA VAL A 17 27.68 -71.35 18.75
C VAL A 17 27.81 -71.42 17.23
N VAL A 18 26.99 -72.27 16.62
CA VAL A 18 26.74 -72.27 15.16
C VAL A 18 26.04 -70.97 14.84
N GLY A 19 26.80 -69.96 14.40
CA GLY A 19 26.28 -68.73 13.86
C GLY A 19 25.60 -68.98 12.54
N CYS A 20 24.26 -69.00 12.50
CA CYS A 20 23.52 -68.81 11.27
C CYS A 20 23.72 -67.34 10.83
N GLU A 21 24.72 -67.09 9.99
CA GLU A 21 24.77 -65.91 9.17
C GLU A 21 23.54 -65.93 8.22
N ARG A 22 22.51 -65.16 8.62
CA ARG A 22 21.47 -64.79 7.68
C ARG A 22 22.10 -63.76 6.76
N SER A 23 22.60 -64.17 5.60
CA SER A 23 22.88 -63.30 4.48
C SER A 23 21.65 -62.45 4.21
N PRO A 24 21.78 -61.12 4.05
CA PRO A 24 20.67 -60.31 3.59
C PRO A 24 20.29 -60.81 2.21
N VAL A 25 19.09 -61.35 2.07
CA VAL A 25 18.51 -61.69 0.77
C VAL A 25 18.41 -60.38 0.00
N GLN A 26 19.42 -60.07 -0.80
CA GLN A 26 19.29 -59.14 -1.88
C GLN A 26 18.20 -59.70 -2.81
N ARG A 27 16.98 -59.16 -2.64
CA ARG A 27 15.95 -59.32 -3.65
C ARG A 27 16.43 -58.58 -4.88
N THR A 28 17.14 -59.26 -5.75
CA THR A 28 17.34 -58.84 -7.13
C THR A 28 15.95 -58.78 -7.74
N ARG A 29 15.40 -57.57 -7.82
CA ARG A 29 14.24 -57.30 -8.66
C ARG A 29 14.68 -57.56 -10.11
N ASN A 30 14.46 -58.77 -10.59
CA ASN A 30 14.61 -59.10 -12.00
C ASN A 30 13.44 -58.49 -12.77
N GLY A 31 13.60 -57.22 -13.16
CA GLY A 31 12.64 -56.53 -14.00
C GLY A 31 12.85 -55.02 -13.92
N PRO A 32 12.48 -54.26 -14.94
CA PRO A 32 12.56 -52.83 -14.92
C PRO A 32 11.70 -52.27 -13.77
N PRO A 33 12.15 -51.22 -13.06
CA PRO A 33 11.41 -50.64 -11.94
C PRO A 33 10.08 -50.02 -12.41
N ASN A 34 9.04 -50.19 -11.61
CA ASN A 34 7.77 -49.48 -11.84
C ASN A 34 7.94 -48.03 -11.46
N ILE A 35 7.79 -47.11 -12.40
CA ILE A 35 7.90 -45.65 -12.21
C ILE A 35 6.58 -44.98 -12.57
N SER A 36 6.06 -44.18 -11.63
CA SER A 36 4.87 -43.38 -11.88
C SER A 36 5.16 -42.30 -12.91
N VAL A 37 4.34 -42.24 -13.95
CA VAL A 37 4.41 -41.24 -15.00
C VAL A 37 3.11 -40.46 -15.10
N ILE A 38 3.21 -39.18 -15.42
CA ILE A 38 2.12 -38.24 -15.57
C ILE A 38 2.23 -37.54 -16.92
N LYS A 39 1.14 -36.96 -17.39
CA LYS A 39 1.15 -36.01 -18.49
C LYS A 39 1.19 -34.61 -17.96
N PRO A 40 1.91 -33.67 -18.61
CA PRO A 40 1.83 -32.26 -18.28
C PRO A 40 0.38 -31.76 -18.33
N LEU A 41 0.03 -30.86 -17.42
CA LEU A 41 -1.27 -30.19 -17.43
C LEU A 41 -1.19 -28.93 -18.27
N ARG A 42 -2.22 -28.66 -19.06
CA ARG A 42 -2.43 -27.34 -19.66
C ARG A 42 -3.44 -26.60 -18.81
N GLN A 43 -2.96 -25.64 -18.09
CA GLN A 43 -3.79 -24.83 -17.22
C GLN A 43 -3.18 -23.44 -17.08
N GLU A 44 -3.96 -22.53 -16.51
CA GLU A 44 -3.48 -21.19 -16.23
C GLU A 44 -2.37 -21.20 -15.18
N ALA A 45 -1.23 -20.54 -15.49
CA ALA A 45 -0.18 -20.24 -14.54
C ALA A 45 -0.27 -18.75 -14.19
N ASP A 46 -0.46 -18.43 -12.93
CA ASP A 46 -0.50 -17.09 -12.43
C ASP A 46 0.59 -16.89 -11.36
N ARG A 47 1.15 -15.69 -11.35
CA ARG A 47 2.03 -15.19 -10.29
C ARG A 47 1.33 -14.03 -9.64
N SER A 48 0.95 -14.20 -8.40
CA SER A 48 0.34 -13.16 -7.60
C SER A 48 1.19 -12.88 -6.35
N ILE A 49 1.09 -11.66 -5.84
CA ILE A 49 1.69 -11.28 -4.56
C ILE A 49 0.62 -10.68 -3.66
N THR A 50 0.65 -11.07 -2.39
CA THR A 50 -0.26 -10.53 -1.38
C THR A 50 0.51 -9.63 -0.42
N LEU A 51 0.10 -8.38 -0.34
CA LEU A 51 0.77 -7.33 0.40
C LEU A 51 -0.21 -6.60 1.32
N PRO A 52 0.26 -6.08 2.46
CA PRO A 52 -0.53 -5.15 3.26
C PRO A 52 -0.72 -3.83 2.53
N GLY A 53 -1.84 -3.18 2.77
CA GLY A 53 -2.15 -1.87 2.25
C GLY A 53 -2.92 -1.02 3.24
N ASP A 54 -2.84 0.29 3.05
CA ASP A 54 -3.51 1.29 3.86
C ASP A 54 -4.60 1.99 3.05
N VAL A 55 -5.80 2.05 3.62
CA VAL A 55 -6.91 2.82 3.03
C VAL A 55 -6.78 4.28 3.45
N VAL A 56 -6.79 5.19 2.48
CA VAL A 56 -6.77 6.65 2.70
C VAL A 56 -7.93 7.31 1.98
N GLY A 57 -8.33 8.49 2.43
CA GLY A 57 -9.30 9.32 1.72
C GLY A 57 -8.75 9.75 0.36
N PHE A 58 -9.61 9.96 -0.62
CA PHE A 58 -9.17 10.44 -1.93
C PHE A 58 -8.50 11.80 -1.83
N TYR A 59 -9.08 12.69 -1.03
CA TYR A 59 -8.47 13.91 -0.52
C TYR A 59 -8.52 13.88 1.00
N GLU A 60 -7.42 14.20 1.64
CA GLU A 60 -7.34 14.43 3.07
C GLU A 60 -6.68 15.78 3.32
N CYS A 61 -7.23 16.55 4.23
CA CYS A 61 -6.59 17.81 4.62
C CYS A 61 -6.73 18.08 6.12
N ALA A 62 -5.69 18.71 6.67
CA ALA A 62 -5.68 19.28 7.98
C ALA A 62 -5.94 20.81 7.86
N LEU A 63 -7.00 21.29 8.45
CA LEU A 63 -7.39 22.68 8.43
C LEU A 63 -6.72 23.43 9.57
N HIS A 64 -5.91 24.40 9.20
CA HIS A 64 -5.18 25.27 10.12
C HIS A 64 -5.69 26.71 10.04
N SER A 65 -5.56 27.46 11.13
CA SER A 65 -5.82 28.89 11.11
C SER A 65 -4.65 29.67 10.51
N LYS A 66 -4.95 30.67 9.70
CA LYS A 66 -3.96 31.65 9.21
C LYS A 66 -3.86 32.90 10.13
N VAL A 67 -4.77 33.02 11.11
CA VAL A 67 -4.79 34.17 12.06
C VAL A 67 -4.77 33.63 13.48
N THR A 68 -4.14 34.40 14.38
CA THR A 68 -4.15 34.11 15.81
C THR A 68 -5.35 34.78 16.44
N GLY A 69 -6.14 34.04 17.23
CA GLY A 69 -7.31 34.53 17.92
C GLY A 69 -8.00 33.45 18.73
N TYR A 70 -9.10 33.78 19.36
CA TYR A 70 -9.90 32.80 20.11
C TYR A 70 -10.92 32.11 19.20
N LEU A 71 -11.08 30.82 19.34
CA LEU A 71 -12.12 30.06 18.64
C LEU A 71 -13.49 30.49 19.21
N GLN A 72 -14.25 31.26 18.45
CA GLN A 72 -15.56 31.75 18.86
C GLN A 72 -16.62 30.67 18.74
N THR A 73 -16.70 30.05 17.55
CA THR A 73 -17.69 29.01 17.26
C THR A 73 -17.07 27.94 16.39
N ILE A 74 -17.57 26.73 16.59
CA ILE A 74 -17.33 25.59 15.69
C ILE A 74 -18.70 24.99 15.38
N ALA A 75 -19.01 24.88 14.08
CA ALA A 75 -20.35 24.52 13.61
C ALA A 75 -20.46 23.03 13.26
N VAL A 76 -19.37 22.27 13.42
CA VAL A 76 -19.28 20.88 12.98
C VAL A 76 -18.57 20.02 14.01
N ASP A 77 -18.84 18.71 13.99
CA ASP A 77 -18.15 17.73 14.82
C ASP A 77 -17.66 16.52 13.98
N LYS A 78 -16.93 15.60 14.63
CA LYS A 78 -16.46 14.37 14.02
C LYS A 78 -17.63 13.57 13.44
N GLY A 79 -17.51 13.15 12.16
CA GLY A 79 -18.53 12.42 11.44
C GLY A 79 -19.51 13.27 10.64
N ASP A 80 -19.48 14.60 10.79
CA ASP A 80 -20.35 15.49 10.03
C ASP A 80 -19.94 15.60 8.58
N TRP A 81 -20.94 15.53 7.69
CA TRP A 81 -20.78 15.79 6.28
C TRP A 81 -20.80 17.29 5.99
N VAL A 82 -19.83 17.73 5.22
CA VAL A 82 -19.67 19.16 4.87
C VAL A 82 -19.51 19.33 3.37
N LYS A 83 -19.99 20.46 2.87
CA LYS A 83 -19.87 20.84 1.46
C LYS A 83 -18.75 21.85 1.28
N LYS A 84 -18.14 21.84 0.11
CA LYS A 84 -17.14 22.83 -0.29
C LYS A 84 -17.65 24.25 -0.06
N GLY A 85 -16.84 25.08 0.62
CA GLY A 85 -17.18 26.45 0.98
C GLY A 85 -18.06 26.60 2.23
N GLN A 86 -18.54 25.52 2.83
CA GLN A 86 -19.29 25.57 4.09
C GLN A 86 -18.42 26.10 5.21
N GLY A 87 -18.95 27.05 5.99
CA GLY A 87 -18.29 27.58 7.20
C GLY A 87 -18.24 26.51 8.29
N LEU A 88 -17.04 26.23 8.80
CA LEU A 88 -16.80 25.19 9.80
C LEU A 88 -16.52 25.75 11.17
N ALA A 89 -15.75 26.85 11.23
CA ALA A 89 -15.38 27.51 12.47
C ALA A 89 -15.13 28.99 12.25
N THR A 90 -15.32 29.77 13.30
CA THR A 90 -15.06 31.24 13.32
C THR A 90 -14.07 31.54 14.43
N ILE A 91 -13.02 32.30 14.07
CA ILE A 91 -12.01 32.77 15.01
C ILE A 91 -12.30 34.27 15.28
N GLU A 92 -12.34 34.62 16.53
CA GLU A 92 -12.55 36.00 16.96
C GLU A 92 -11.20 36.72 17.09
N VAL A 93 -11.06 37.81 16.31
CA VAL A 93 -9.89 38.69 16.31
C VAL A 93 -10.42 40.14 16.26
N PRO A 94 -10.82 40.74 17.42
CA PRO A 94 -11.44 42.05 17.45
C PRO A 94 -10.57 43.15 16.85
N GLU A 95 -9.27 43.10 17.12
CA GLU A 95 -8.30 44.10 16.64
C GLU A 95 -8.24 44.14 15.09
N LEU A 96 -8.47 43.04 14.45
CA LEU A 96 -8.43 42.95 12.99
C LEU A 96 -9.61 43.67 12.35
N ARG A 97 -10.79 43.53 12.94
CA ARG A 97 -12.01 44.26 12.50
C ARG A 97 -11.85 45.78 12.67
N GLU A 98 -11.36 46.21 13.83
CA GLU A 98 -11.10 47.62 14.10
C GLU A 98 -10.06 48.21 13.14
N ASN A 99 -9.00 47.48 12.85
CA ASN A 99 -7.99 47.88 11.88
C ASN A 99 -8.56 47.99 10.46
N LEU A 100 -9.45 47.07 10.06
CA LEU A 100 -10.10 47.11 8.75
C LEU A 100 -11.00 48.38 8.65
N GLU A 101 -11.79 48.69 9.66
CA GLU A 101 -12.64 49.88 9.67
C GLU A 101 -11.81 51.18 9.62
N ARG A 102 -10.67 51.22 10.33
CA ARG A 102 -9.73 52.35 10.27
C ARG A 102 -9.14 52.50 8.87
N ALA A 103 -8.72 51.40 8.22
CA ALA A 103 -8.19 51.44 6.86
C ALA A 103 -9.25 51.90 5.84
N LYS A 104 -10.48 51.42 5.96
CA LYS A 104 -11.63 51.90 5.16
C LYS A 104 -11.86 53.40 5.30
N ALA A 105 -11.85 53.89 6.54
CA ALA A 105 -11.99 55.35 6.79
C ALA A 105 -10.86 56.14 6.12
N ASN A 106 -9.61 55.70 6.24
CA ASN A 106 -8.47 56.31 5.57
C ASN A 106 -8.62 56.32 4.04
N PHE A 107 -8.99 55.17 3.46
CA PHE A 107 -9.25 55.05 2.01
C PHE A 107 -10.32 56.08 1.54
N VAL A 108 -11.42 56.23 2.28
CA VAL A 108 -12.45 57.22 1.94
C VAL A 108 -11.88 58.63 1.92
N ILE A 109 -11.04 59.02 2.90
CA ILE A 109 -10.39 60.36 2.96
C ILE A 109 -9.48 60.57 1.75
N GLN A 110 -8.60 59.59 1.43
CA GLN A 110 -7.68 59.68 0.31
C GLN A 110 -8.42 59.71 -1.05
N LYS A 111 -9.48 58.94 -1.19
CA LYS A 111 -10.35 58.94 -2.36
C LYS A 111 -11.02 60.29 -2.60
N LEU A 112 -11.58 60.88 -1.54
CA LEU A 112 -12.21 62.21 -1.63
C LEU A 112 -11.19 63.28 -1.98
N THR A 113 -9.96 63.21 -1.42
CA THR A 113 -8.87 64.14 -1.72
C THR A 113 -8.47 64.06 -3.18
N TYR A 114 -8.26 62.84 -3.70
CA TYR A 114 -7.95 62.60 -5.10
C TYR A 114 -9.05 63.13 -6.03
N GLN A 115 -10.32 62.79 -5.73
CA GLN A 115 -11.47 63.23 -6.52
C GLN A 115 -11.58 64.79 -6.57
N ARG A 116 -11.36 65.42 -5.45
CA ARG A 116 -11.39 66.90 -5.37
C ARG A 116 -10.28 67.53 -6.20
N LEU A 117 -9.05 67.07 -6.05
CA LEU A 117 -7.91 67.58 -6.82
C LEU A 117 -8.05 67.35 -8.32
N LYS A 118 -8.56 66.17 -8.67
CA LYS A 118 -8.83 65.80 -10.07
C LYS A 118 -9.93 66.72 -10.65
N HIS A 119 -11.01 66.94 -9.96
CA HIS A 119 -12.10 67.81 -10.43
C HIS A 119 -11.66 69.28 -10.59
N VAL A 120 -10.91 69.86 -9.62
CA VAL A 120 -10.39 71.23 -9.73
C VAL A 120 -9.43 71.34 -10.94
N ARG A 121 -8.62 70.30 -11.21
CA ARG A 121 -7.72 70.33 -12.35
C ARG A 121 -8.44 70.17 -13.69
N GLU A 122 -9.53 69.41 -13.74
CA GLU A 122 -10.39 69.31 -14.94
C GLU A 122 -11.09 70.61 -15.25
N GLU A 123 -11.47 71.41 -14.22
CA GLU A 123 -12.05 72.73 -14.41
C GLU A 123 -11.04 73.81 -14.77
N ASP A 124 -9.88 73.88 -14.09
CA ASP A 124 -8.77 74.79 -14.41
C ASP A 124 -7.41 74.13 -14.20
N PRO A 125 -6.73 73.70 -15.29
CA PRO A 125 -5.43 73.05 -15.24
C PRO A 125 -4.29 73.90 -14.64
N LYS A 126 -4.49 75.22 -14.46
CA LYS A 126 -3.47 76.10 -13.90
C LYS A 126 -3.47 76.15 -12.37
N VAL A 127 -4.56 75.76 -11.73
CA VAL A 127 -4.76 75.87 -10.28
C VAL A 127 -4.08 74.72 -9.52
N VAL A 128 -4.06 73.51 -10.09
CA VAL A 128 -3.47 72.30 -9.47
C VAL A 128 -2.47 71.66 -10.38
N ALA A 129 -1.23 71.42 -9.92
CA ALA A 129 -0.21 70.71 -10.67
C ALA A 129 -0.59 69.24 -10.94
N GLN A 130 -0.23 68.69 -12.09
CA GLN A 130 -0.48 67.27 -12.39
C GLN A 130 0.14 66.35 -11.31
N GLN A 131 1.32 66.72 -10.84
CA GLN A 131 2.04 66.00 -9.80
C GLN A 131 1.20 65.86 -8.51
N ASP A 132 0.43 66.86 -8.12
CA ASP A 132 -0.41 66.80 -6.90
C ASP A 132 -1.56 65.81 -7.08
N VAL A 133 -2.14 65.73 -8.29
CA VAL A 133 -3.19 64.75 -8.61
C VAL A 133 -2.60 63.32 -8.61
N ASP A 134 -1.40 63.17 -9.20
CA ASP A 134 -0.71 61.86 -9.26
C ASP A 134 -0.29 61.35 -7.85
N ILE A 135 0.17 62.26 -6.97
CA ILE A 135 0.46 61.97 -5.57
C ILE A 135 -0.81 61.57 -4.84
N ALA A 136 -1.92 62.28 -5.00
CA ALA A 136 -3.19 61.93 -4.37
C ALA A 136 -3.77 60.61 -4.86
N TYR A 137 -3.59 60.31 -6.18
CA TYR A 137 -3.96 59.01 -6.74
C TYR A 137 -3.12 57.88 -6.12
N SER A 138 -1.81 58.07 -6.01
CA SER A 138 -0.93 57.04 -5.41
C SER A 138 -1.28 56.78 -3.95
N LYS A 139 -1.59 57.81 -3.14
CA LYS A 139 -2.04 57.64 -1.76
C LYS A 139 -3.41 56.95 -1.65
N MET A 140 -4.31 57.23 -2.59
CA MET A 140 -5.58 56.51 -2.66
C MET A 140 -5.39 55.04 -2.98
N ALA A 141 -4.53 54.73 -3.95
CA ALA A 141 -4.20 53.35 -4.35
C ALA A 141 -3.52 52.57 -3.22
N GLU A 142 -2.60 53.22 -2.47
CA GLU A 142 -1.98 52.65 -1.27
C GLU A 142 -3.03 52.31 -0.21
N ALA A 143 -3.89 53.28 0.15
CA ALA A 143 -4.93 53.04 1.14
C ALA A 143 -5.96 51.97 0.72
N GLN A 144 -6.21 51.84 -0.61
CA GLN A 144 -7.06 50.78 -1.14
C GLN A 144 -6.39 49.40 -1.00
N ALA A 145 -5.09 49.30 -1.22
CA ALA A 145 -4.33 48.08 -1.03
C ALA A 145 -4.32 47.63 0.44
N ASP A 146 -4.17 48.59 1.37
CA ASP A 146 -4.26 48.33 2.83
C ASP A 146 -5.61 47.73 3.22
N VAL A 147 -6.71 48.28 2.70
CA VAL A 147 -8.07 47.72 2.93
C VAL A 147 -8.11 46.27 2.39
N GLY A 148 -7.57 46.02 1.19
CA GLY A 148 -7.56 44.66 0.59
C GLY A 148 -6.80 43.65 1.44
N VAL A 149 -5.65 44.03 2.00
CA VAL A 149 -4.87 43.16 2.90
C VAL A 149 -5.64 42.80 4.16
N LEU A 150 -6.24 43.82 4.82
CA LEU A 150 -7.00 43.59 6.06
C LEU A 150 -8.31 42.84 5.81
N ASP A 151 -8.96 43.05 4.69
CA ASP A 151 -10.16 42.33 4.30
C ASP A 151 -9.86 40.82 4.06
N ALA A 152 -8.74 40.53 3.37
CA ALA A 152 -8.28 39.16 3.23
C ALA A 152 -7.93 38.50 4.58
N MET A 153 -7.32 39.26 5.51
CA MET A 153 -7.05 38.75 6.88
C MET A 153 -8.34 38.48 7.65
N VAL A 154 -9.35 39.32 7.53
CA VAL A 154 -10.67 39.08 8.12
C VAL A 154 -11.34 37.85 7.50
N ALA A 155 -11.22 37.65 6.19
CA ALA A 155 -11.75 36.45 5.57
C ALA A 155 -11.08 35.15 6.12
N TYR A 156 -9.81 35.20 6.50
CA TYR A 156 -9.12 34.08 7.15
C TYR A 156 -9.57 33.75 8.57
N THR A 157 -10.40 34.60 9.20
CA THR A 157 -11.03 34.25 10.48
C THR A 157 -12.14 33.23 10.34
N GLN A 158 -12.64 33.00 9.12
CA GLN A 158 -13.62 31.98 8.81
C GLN A 158 -12.93 30.78 8.19
N ILE A 159 -12.97 29.65 8.87
CA ILE A 159 -12.47 28.40 8.36
C ILE A 159 -13.59 27.73 7.57
N THR A 160 -13.32 27.44 6.29
CA THR A 160 -14.29 26.83 5.37
C THR A 160 -13.76 25.50 4.82
N ALA A 161 -14.66 24.60 4.42
CA ALA A 161 -14.32 23.33 3.79
C ALA A 161 -13.75 23.55 2.36
N PRO A 162 -12.56 23.03 2.03
CA PRO A 162 -11.96 23.17 0.70
C PRO A 162 -12.59 22.25 -0.36
N PHE A 163 -13.22 21.13 0.04
CA PHE A 163 -13.90 20.16 -0.80
C PHE A 163 -15.08 19.53 -0.03
N ASP A 164 -15.90 18.73 -0.72
CA ASP A 164 -16.97 17.95 -0.10
C ASP A 164 -16.37 16.75 0.63
N GLY A 165 -16.86 16.43 1.84
CA GLY A 165 -16.33 15.31 2.60
C GLY A 165 -16.84 15.24 4.04
N VAL A 166 -16.17 14.47 4.86
CA VAL A 166 -16.49 14.21 6.26
C VAL A 166 -15.42 14.78 7.17
N ILE A 167 -15.82 15.35 8.30
CA ILE A 167 -14.90 15.76 9.36
C ILE A 167 -14.39 14.51 10.08
N THR A 168 -13.09 14.25 9.98
CA THR A 168 -12.45 13.08 10.60
C THR A 168 -11.87 13.35 11.97
N GLY A 169 -11.60 14.61 12.30
CA GLY A 169 -11.08 14.99 13.62
C GLY A 169 -11.36 16.44 13.98
N ARG A 170 -11.55 16.70 15.28
CA ARG A 170 -11.69 18.02 15.89
C ARG A 170 -10.70 18.12 17.04
N PHE A 171 -9.84 19.14 17.03
CA PHE A 171 -8.70 19.29 17.94
C PHE A 171 -8.76 20.54 18.81
N ALA A 172 -9.80 21.35 18.66
CA ALA A 172 -10.00 22.52 19.49
C ALA A 172 -11.47 22.70 19.84
N ASP A 173 -11.73 23.36 20.97
CA ASP A 173 -13.04 23.70 21.49
C ASP A 173 -13.27 25.23 21.53
N PRO A 174 -14.52 25.70 21.49
CA PRO A 174 -14.82 27.12 21.65
C PRO A 174 -14.15 27.72 22.90
N GLY A 175 -13.55 28.88 22.74
CA GLY A 175 -12.75 29.55 23.79
C GLY A 175 -11.27 29.21 23.77
N ALA A 176 -10.82 28.22 22.97
CA ALA A 176 -9.40 27.91 22.83
C ALA A 176 -8.65 29.02 22.07
N LEU A 177 -7.42 29.33 22.49
CA LEU A 177 -6.54 30.23 21.76
C LEU A 177 -5.91 29.46 20.59
N ILE A 178 -6.26 29.86 19.39
CA ILE A 178 -5.69 29.30 18.13
C ILE A 178 -4.56 30.22 17.68
N ARG A 179 -3.42 29.64 17.37
CA ARG A 179 -2.24 30.35 16.84
C ARG A 179 -2.16 30.22 15.33
N ALA A 180 -1.85 31.32 14.66
CA ALA A 180 -1.58 31.32 13.21
C ALA A 180 -0.34 30.47 12.88
N GLY A 181 -0.44 29.77 11.78
CA GLY A 181 0.62 28.93 11.30
C GLY A 181 0.52 27.51 11.87
N GLY A 182 0.06 26.58 11.06
CA GLY A 182 0.51 25.21 11.19
C GLY A 182 2.02 25.26 11.10
N GLY A 183 2.70 24.93 12.20
CA GLY A 183 4.15 24.97 12.20
C GLY A 183 4.64 24.25 10.96
N ASP A 184 5.51 24.87 10.24
CA ASP A 184 6.38 24.24 9.25
C ASP A 184 7.10 23.12 10.00
N LEU A 185 6.50 21.95 10.00
CA LEU A 185 7.21 20.71 10.27
C LEU A 185 8.07 20.57 9.04
N GLY A 186 9.31 21.09 9.17
CA GLY A 186 10.30 21.22 8.14
C GLY A 186 10.10 20.20 7.04
N ALA A 187 9.89 20.70 5.85
CA ALA A 187 9.93 19.94 4.62
C ALA A 187 11.34 19.38 4.43
N THR A 188 11.71 18.42 5.25
CA THR A 188 12.70 17.41 4.93
C THR A 188 11.91 16.27 4.34
N GLY A 189 12.01 16.20 3.01
CA GLY A 189 11.33 15.24 2.18
C GLY A 189 11.28 13.84 2.77
N ASN A 190 10.10 13.35 2.80
CA ASN A 190 9.61 11.98 2.65
C ASN A 190 8.26 11.88 3.32
N GLY A 191 7.27 11.54 2.52
CA GLY A 191 5.95 11.06 2.85
C GLY A 191 5.38 11.55 4.18
N ALA A 192 4.48 12.51 4.14
CA ALA A 192 3.86 13.10 5.32
C ALA A 192 3.21 12.01 6.18
N SER A 193 4.00 11.39 7.04
CA SER A 193 3.50 10.78 8.26
C SER A 193 2.94 11.91 9.09
N ILE A 194 1.63 12.08 9.13
CA ILE A 194 0.97 12.80 10.23
C ILE A 194 1.45 12.07 11.48
N SER A 195 2.37 12.66 12.22
CA SER A 195 2.95 12.02 13.39
C SER A 195 1.82 11.57 14.31
N GLN A 196 1.70 10.28 14.49
CA GLN A 196 0.89 9.62 15.50
C GLN A 196 1.38 10.03 16.90
N GLY A 197 1.00 11.21 17.34
CA GLY A 197 1.45 11.76 18.63
C GLY A 197 0.44 12.67 19.30
N ALA A 198 -0.69 12.95 18.65
CA ALA A 198 -1.80 13.60 19.34
C ALA A 198 -2.60 12.51 20.09
N THR A 199 -2.11 12.12 21.27
CA THR A 199 -2.87 11.36 22.25
C THR A 199 -4.15 12.11 22.56
N GLU A 200 -5.28 11.52 22.19
CA GLU A 200 -6.59 11.90 22.73
C GLU A 200 -6.54 11.62 24.24
N GLY A 201 -6.43 12.65 25.04
CA GLY A 201 -6.55 12.50 26.48
C GLY A 201 -5.59 13.37 27.27
N ALA A 202 -6.19 14.29 27.97
CA ALA A 202 -5.64 15.26 28.93
C ALA A 202 -5.21 16.60 28.31
N GLY A 203 -5.93 17.66 28.71
CA GLY A 203 -5.72 19.09 28.53
C GLY A 203 -4.30 19.62 28.37
N GLY A 204 -3.53 19.10 27.44
CA GLY A 204 -2.21 19.55 27.07
C GLY A 204 -2.35 20.73 26.12
N HIS A 205 -1.92 21.88 26.53
CA HIS A 205 -1.73 23.07 25.70
C HIS A 205 -0.89 22.69 24.49
N LEU A 206 -1.52 22.67 23.29
CA LEU A 206 -0.82 22.56 22.03
C LEU A 206 0.06 23.80 21.85
N THR A 207 1.30 23.72 22.27
CA THR A 207 2.33 24.76 22.12
C THR A 207 2.92 24.74 20.70
N GLY A 208 2.07 24.76 19.68
CA GLY A 208 2.50 24.87 18.29
C GLY A 208 1.31 24.56 17.40
N GLY A 209 1.01 25.40 16.45
CA GLY A 209 -0.16 25.43 15.58
C GLY A 209 -0.60 24.09 14.95
N GLY A 210 -1.14 23.19 15.78
CA GLY A 210 -1.78 21.96 15.30
C GLY A 210 -3.01 22.23 14.45
N PRO A 211 -3.55 21.24 13.74
CA PRO A 211 -4.77 21.40 12.97
C PRO A 211 -5.96 21.71 13.90
N LEU A 212 -6.86 22.57 13.43
CA LEU A 212 -8.14 22.81 14.09
C LEU A 212 -9.13 21.66 13.84
N LEU A 213 -9.19 21.25 12.60
CA LEU A 213 -10.03 20.17 12.08
C LEU A 213 -9.23 19.32 11.09
N THR A 214 -9.60 18.07 10.95
CA THR A 214 -9.20 17.25 9.79
C THR A 214 -10.44 16.80 9.04
N MET A 215 -10.34 16.70 7.73
CA MET A 215 -11.42 16.20 6.89
C MET A 215 -10.89 15.31 5.77
N ALA A 216 -11.75 14.42 5.29
CA ALA A 216 -11.45 13.52 4.19
C ALA A 216 -12.63 13.40 3.23
N ASP A 217 -12.34 13.27 1.95
CA ASP A 217 -13.29 12.79 0.97
C ASP A 217 -13.32 11.27 1.06
N ILE A 218 -14.50 10.72 1.41
CA ILE A 218 -14.72 9.28 1.58
C ILE A 218 -15.68 8.67 0.55
N ASP A 219 -16.17 9.42 -0.42
CA ASP A 219 -16.97 8.91 -1.52
C ASP A 219 -16.12 8.00 -2.42
N GLN A 220 -14.87 8.38 -2.58
CA GLN A 220 -13.83 7.62 -3.22
C GLN A 220 -12.68 7.45 -2.23
N LEU A 221 -12.09 6.26 -2.21
CA LEU A 221 -10.97 5.96 -1.35
C LEU A 221 -9.79 5.48 -2.19
N ARG A 222 -8.62 5.56 -1.63
CA ARG A 222 -7.40 5.09 -2.25
C ARG A 222 -6.72 4.09 -1.35
N VAL A 223 -6.26 2.99 -1.93
CA VAL A 223 -5.44 2.02 -1.23
C VAL A 223 -3.99 2.19 -1.66
N TYR A 224 -3.12 2.42 -0.71
CA TYR A 224 -1.67 2.43 -0.89
C TYR A 224 -1.10 1.07 -0.61
N VAL A 225 -0.35 0.54 -1.57
CA VAL A 225 0.36 -0.74 -1.47
C VAL A 225 1.81 -0.52 -1.81
N TYR A 226 2.71 -1.02 -0.96
CA TYR A 226 4.15 -0.89 -1.15
C TYR A 226 4.70 -2.18 -1.75
N VAL A 227 4.97 -2.16 -3.05
CA VAL A 227 5.44 -3.33 -3.81
C VAL A 227 6.96 -3.43 -3.76
N PRO A 228 7.54 -4.57 -3.36
CA PRO A 228 8.99 -4.78 -3.34
C PRO A 228 9.66 -4.60 -4.70
N GLU A 229 10.93 -4.19 -4.71
CA GLU A 229 11.73 -3.95 -5.92
C GLU A 229 11.71 -5.11 -6.92
N GLU A 230 11.75 -6.35 -6.41
CA GLU A 230 11.74 -7.57 -7.23
C GLU A 230 10.50 -7.70 -8.12
N GLU A 231 9.35 -7.21 -7.63
CA GLU A 231 8.05 -7.29 -8.31
C GLU A 231 7.66 -5.99 -9.01
N ALA A 232 8.34 -4.88 -8.69
CA ALA A 232 7.99 -3.55 -9.15
C ALA A 232 7.95 -3.43 -10.69
N SER A 233 8.84 -4.16 -11.38
CA SER A 233 8.92 -4.17 -12.85
C SER A 233 7.72 -4.83 -13.53
N LEU A 234 6.95 -5.64 -12.81
CA LEU A 234 5.77 -6.36 -13.31
C LEU A 234 4.47 -5.58 -13.11
N ILE A 235 4.50 -4.51 -12.30
CA ILE A 235 3.32 -3.68 -12.04
C ILE A 235 3.10 -2.70 -13.19
N GLN A 236 1.84 -2.67 -13.65
CA GLN A 236 1.38 -1.73 -14.66
C GLN A 236 0.04 -1.12 -14.25
N SER A 237 -0.30 0.04 -14.81
CA SER A 237 -1.67 0.56 -14.70
C SER A 237 -2.64 -0.43 -15.35
N GLY A 238 -3.71 -0.77 -14.62
CA GLY A 238 -4.66 -1.80 -15.03
C GLY A 238 -4.35 -3.21 -14.52
N THR A 239 -3.21 -3.46 -13.86
CA THR A 239 -2.94 -4.73 -13.17
C THR A 239 -4.10 -5.08 -12.24
N HIS A 240 -4.60 -6.31 -12.33
CA HIS A 240 -5.71 -6.78 -11.50
C HIS A 240 -5.30 -6.85 -10.03
N ALA A 241 -6.22 -6.42 -9.18
CA ALA A 241 -6.04 -6.42 -7.74
C ALA A 241 -7.31 -6.95 -7.05
N VAL A 242 -7.12 -7.75 -6.04
CA VAL A 242 -8.18 -8.17 -5.11
C VAL A 242 -7.88 -7.54 -3.77
N VAL A 243 -8.78 -6.68 -3.31
CA VAL A 243 -8.64 -5.93 -2.06
C VAL A 243 -9.55 -6.55 -1.01
N THR A 244 -8.98 -7.04 0.09
CA THR A 244 -9.69 -7.58 1.24
C THR A 244 -9.51 -6.63 2.41
N ILE A 245 -10.59 -6.01 2.88
CA ILE A 245 -10.56 -5.03 3.97
C ILE A 245 -10.98 -5.72 5.27
N HIS A 246 -10.15 -5.60 6.30
CA HIS A 246 -10.44 -6.19 7.59
C HIS A 246 -11.70 -5.57 8.22
N GLY A 247 -12.64 -6.42 8.64
CA GLY A 247 -13.93 -6.00 9.21
C GLY A 247 -15.04 -5.77 8.18
N VAL A 248 -14.77 -5.91 6.89
CA VAL A 248 -15.79 -5.84 5.83
C VAL A 248 -15.85 -7.19 5.12
N GLN A 249 -17.05 -7.74 4.99
CA GLN A 249 -17.24 -9.02 4.31
C GLN A 249 -17.12 -8.87 2.79
N GLY A 250 -16.42 -9.80 2.15
CA GLY A 250 -16.25 -9.89 0.72
C GLY A 250 -14.93 -9.31 0.22
N GLU A 251 -14.62 -9.67 -1.01
CA GLU A 251 -13.44 -9.19 -1.74
C GLU A 251 -13.86 -8.12 -2.73
N ILE A 252 -13.09 -7.06 -2.82
CA ILE A 252 -13.31 -5.98 -3.76
C ILE A 252 -12.36 -6.18 -4.94
N LYS A 253 -12.91 -6.49 -6.12
CA LYS A 253 -12.13 -6.56 -7.36
C LYS A 253 -11.85 -5.15 -7.84
N ALA A 254 -10.58 -4.83 -7.98
CA ALA A 254 -10.09 -3.52 -8.39
C ALA A 254 -8.94 -3.66 -9.40
N ARG A 255 -8.35 -2.53 -9.76
CA ARG A 255 -7.17 -2.47 -10.63
C ARG A 255 -6.22 -1.41 -10.11
N VAL A 256 -4.95 -1.62 -10.35
CA VAL A 256 -3.94 -0.59 -10.12
C VAL A 256 -4.27 0.61 -11.00
N THR A 257 -4.49 1.75 -10.37
CA THR A 257 -4.79 3.03 -11.04
C THR A 257 -3.50 3.75 -11.42
N ARG A 258 -2.58 3.81 -10.49
CA ARG A 258 -1.28 4.49 -10.62
C ARG A 258 -0.21 3.75 -9.81
N TYR A 259 1.03 4.01 -10.16
CA TYR A 259 2.20 3.57 -9.41
C TYR A 259 3.31 4.61 -9.51
N ALA A 260 4.15 4.68 -8.51
CA ALA A 260 5.33 5.53 -8.54
C ALA A 260 6.34 4.98 -9.56
N THR A 261 7.01 5.87 -10.28
CA THR A 261 8.09 5.47 -11.21
C THR A 261 9.46 5.43 -10.53
N SER A 262 9.46 5.49 -9.21
CA SER A 262 10.65 5.45 -8.35
C SER A 262 10.42 4.55 -7.16
N LEU A 263 11.51 3.99 -6.63
CA LEU A 263 11.50 3.25 -5.38
C LEU A 263 11.83 4.17 -4.21
N ASP A 264 11.23 3.94 -3.07
CA ASP A 264 11.67 4.51 -1.80
C ASP A 264 13.01 3.89 -1.42
N LEU A 265 14.00 4.72 -1.11
CA LEU A 265 15.37 4.27 -0.84
C LEU A 265 15.53 3.53 0.49
N ALA A 266 14.67 3.83 1.47
CA ALA A 266 14.75 3.23 2.80
C ALA A 266 14.09 1.85 2.84
N THR A 267 12.94 1.71 2.18
CA THR A 267 12.13 0.48 2.19
C THR A 267 12.35 -0.41 0.98
N ARG A 268 12.97 0.11 -0.09
CA ARG A 268 13.14 -0.58 -1.37
C ARG A 268 11.80 -1.05 -1.95
N THR A 269 10.77 -0.20 -1.82
CA THR A 269 9.43 -0.49 -2.33
C THR A 269 8.94 0.59 -3.28
N MET A 270 8.06 0.20 -4.19
CA MET A 270 7.34 1.09 -5.11
C MET A 270 5.93 1.32 -4.59
N LEU A 271 5.53 2.59 -4.40
CA LEU A 271 4.17 2.93 -4.05
C LEU A 271 3.24 2.66 -5.24
N THR A 272 2.22 1.86 -4.98
CA THR A 272 1.16 1.50 -5.94
C THR A 272 -0.19 1.93 -5.37
N GLU A 273 -1.01 2.57 -6.19
CA GLU A 273 -2.31 3.13 -5.81
C GLU A 273 -3.46 2.40 -6.51
N ILE A 274 -4.49 2.10 -5.74
CA ILE A 274 -5.72 1.48 -6.20
C ILE A 274 -6.89 2.34 -5.73
N ASP A 275 -7.64 2.93 -6.65
CA ASP A 275 -8.82 3.73 -6.33
C ASP A 275 -10.04 2.82 -6.13
N LEU A 276 -10.78 3.02 -5.04
CA LEU A 276 -11.97 2.29 -4.66
C LEU A 276 -13.17 3.22 -4.57
N GLN A 277 -14.31 2.80 -5.11
CA GLN A 277 -15.59 3.49 -4.92
C GLN A 277 -16.22 3.05 -3.59
N ASN A 278 -16.69 4.01 -2.80
CA ASN A 278 -17.29 3.78 -1.50
C ASN A 278 -18.74 4.29 -1.42
N ALA A 279 -19.54 4.00 -2.43
CA ALA A 279 -20.91 4.50 -2.57
C ALA A 279 -21.83 4.21 -1.35
N GLN A 280 -21.50 3.20 -0.55
CA GLN A 280 -22.24 2.86 0.66
C GLN A 280 -21.63 3.44 1.94
N HIS A 281 -20.53 4.17 1.86
CA HIS A 281 -19.77 4.75 2.97
C HIS A 281 -19.44 3.76 4.10
N ARG A 282 -19.20 2.49 3.72
CA ARG A 282 -18.86 1.40 4.66
C ARG A 282 -17.36 1.27 4.92
N LEU A 283 -16.56 1.90 4.06
CA LEU A 283 -15.13 1.93 4.16
C LEU A 283 -14.69 3.26 4.75
N TYR A 284 -13.73 3.22 5.65
CA TYR A 284 -13.21 4.41 6.31
C TYR A 284 -11.70 4.54 6.08
N PRO A 285 -11.17 5.75 5.98
CA PRO A 285 -9.73 5.99 6.00
C PRO A 285 -9.06 5.33 7.20
N ARG A 286 -7.83 4.85 7.00
CA ARG A 286 -7.01 4.13 7.99
C ARG A 286 -7.49 2.72 8.33
N MET A 287 -8.43 2.15 7.58
CA MET A 287 -8.68 0.72 7.64
C MET A 287 -7.49 -0.04 7.09
N TYR A 288 -7.13 -1.13 7.77
CA TYR A 288 -6.09 -2.04 7.32
C TYR A 288 -6.66 -2.99 6.25
N THR A 289 -5.90 -3.19 5.19
CA THR A 289 -6.32 -4.04 4.08
C THR A 289 -5.19 -4.96 3.64
N THR A 290 -5.58 -6.05 3.00
CA THR A 290 -4.68 -6.96 2.30
C THR A 290 -5.02 -6.90 0.82
N VAL A 291 -4.00 -6.73 -0.02
CA VAL A 291 -4.14 -6.60 -1.46
C VAL A 291 -3.38 -7.72 -2.14
N THR A 292 -4.07 -8.50 -2.96
CA THR A 292 -3.46 -9.48 -3.85
C THR A 292 -3.39 -8.89 -5.25
N LEU A 293 -2.18 -8.77 -5.80
CA LEU A 293 -1.89 -8.25 -7.14
C LEU A 293 -1.56 -9.41 -8.08
N ASP A 294 -2.22 -9.49 -9.22
CA ASP A 294 -1.95 -10.47 -10.25
C ASP A 294 -0.85 -9.91 -11.18
N LEU A 295 0.38 -10.39 -11.00
CA LEU A 295 1.56 -9.85 -11.68
C LEU A 295 1.74 -10.35 -13.10
N VAL A 296 1.63 -11.66 -13.27
CA VAL A 296 1.81 -12.33 -14.57
C VAL A 296 0.77 -13.43 -14.67
N ARG A 297 0.19 -13.59 -15.86
CA ARG A 297 -0.83 -14.59 -16.15
C ARG A 297 -0.60 -15.22 -17.50
N HIS A 298 -0.36 -16.53 -17.52
CA HIS A 298 -0.23 -17.32 -18.73
C HIS A 298 -1.41 -18.30 -18.83
N PRO A 299 -2.41 -18.05 -19.70
CA PRO A 299 -3.68 -18.77 -19.67
C PRO A 299 -3.61 -20.22 -20.16
N ASP A 300 -2.58 -20.60 -20.93
CA ASP A 300 -2.42 -21.96 -21.50
C ASP A 300 -0.99 -22.49 -21.24
N ALA A 301 -0.56 -22.38 -19.98
CA ALA A 301 0.77 -22.82 -19.59
C ALA A 301 0.86 -24.34 -19.46
N ILE A 302 1.97 -24.93 -19.91
CA ILE A 302 2.31 -26.31 -19.64
C ILE A 302 2.87 -26.39 -18.23
N GLN A 303 2.22 -27.13 -17.35
CA GLN A 303 2.63 -27.23 -15.95
C GLN A 303 2.93 -28.68 -15.55
N LEU A 304 3.93 -28.83 -14.68
CA LEU A 304 4.26 -30.08 -14.01
C LEU A 304 4.28 -29.88 -12.50
N PRO A 305 3.93 -30.91 -11.71
CA PRO A 305 4.19 -30.90 -10.27
C PRO A 305 5.67 -30.62 -9.99
N ALA A 306 5.95 -29.82 -8.97
CA ALA A 306 7.32 -29.47 -8.58
C ALA A 306 8.21 -30.71 -8.35
N ALA A 307 7.64 -31.82 -7.83
CA ALA A 307 8.35 -33.09 -7.64
C ALA A 307 8.83 -33.77 -8.95
N ALA A 308 8.29 -33.37 -10.11
CA ALA A 308 8.63 -33.89 -11.43
C ALA A 308 9.74 -33.09 -12.12
N VAL A 309 10.25 -32.01 -11.49
CA VAL A 309 11.23 -31.11 -12.09
C VAL A 309 12.47 -31.00 -11.19
N GLU A 310 13.65 -31.15 -11.77
CA GLU A 310 14.94 -30.90 -11.11
C GLU A 310 15.44 -29.50 -11.46
N GLY A 311 15.95 -28.74 -10.47
CA GLY A 311 16.53 -27.41 -10.69
C GLY A 311 15.54 -26.27 -10.45
N ILE A 312 14.49 -26.47 -9.66
CA ILE A 312 13.54 -25.45 -9.26
C ILE A 312 14.26 -24.31 -8.53
N GLY A 313 13.96 -23.06 -8.92
CA GLY A 313 14.63 -21.86 -8.41
C GLY A 313 15.60 -21.21 -9.39
N GLY A 314 15.91 -21.91 -10.52
CA GLY A 314 16.62 -21.35 -11.66
C GLY A 314 15.71 -21.10 -12.86
N LYS A 315 16.26 -20.58 -13.96
CA LYS A 315 15.55 -20.46 -15.25
C LYS A 315 15.55 -21.78 -16.03
N ASP A 316 16.48 -22.67 -15.75
CA ASP A 316 16.68 -23.94 -16.45
C ASP A 316 16.58 -25.07 -15.46
N GLY A 317 15.94 -26.14 -15.89
CA GLY A 317 15.76 -27.38 -15.14
C GLY A 317 15.81 -28.60 -16.02
N PHE A 318 15.55 -29.79 -15.44
CA PHE A 318 15.49 -31.05 -16.15
C PHE A 318 14.26 -31.83 -15.73
N VAL A 319 13.71 -32.59 -16.69
CA VAL A 319 12.66 -33.57 -16.47
C VAL A 319 13.08 -34.92 -17.07
N PHE A 320 12.53 -36.02 -16.56
CA PHE A 320 12.69 -37.33 -17.19
C PHE A 320 11.43 -37.62 -18.02
N VAL A 321 11.63 -37.72 -19.34
CA VAL A 321 10.58 -38.09 -20.30
C VAL A 321 10.74 -39.59 -20.61
N VAL A 322 9.62 -40.30 -20.71
CA VAL A 322 9.61 -41.71 -21.06
C VAL A 322 9.38 -41.86 -22.58
N HIS A 323 10.28 -42.52 -23.24
CA HIS A 323 10.18 -42.89 -24.66
C HIS A 323 10.58 -44.35 -24.82
N ASP A 324 9.70 -45.17 -25.40
CA ASP A 324 9.90 -46.60 -25.56
C ASP A 324 10.39 -47.31 -24.28
N ASP A 325 9.69 -47.05 -23.15
CA ASP A 325 10.00 -47.56 -21.82
C ASP A 325 11.41 -47.19 -21.29
N THR A 326 12.03 -46.19 -21.88
CA THR A 326 13.37 -45.73 -21.52
C THR A 326 13.32 -44.27 -21.01
N LEU A 327 14.07 -43.98 -19.95
CA LEU A 327 14.18 -42.63 -19.37
C LEU A 327 15.14 -41.77 -20.20
N ILE A 328 14.65 -40.62 -20.62
CA ILE A 328 15.44 -39.57 -21.28
C ILE A 328 15.42 -38.32 -20.40
N LYS A 329 16.60 -37.92 -19.92
CA LYS A 329 16.78 -36.65 -19.22
C LYS A 329 16.71 -35.52 -20.24
N ARG A 330 15.71 -34.65 -20.14
CA ARG A 330 15.47 -33.56 -21.08
C ARG A 330 15.60 -32.20 -20.36
N PRO A 331 16.43 -31.27 -20.89
CA PRO A 331 16.50 -29.92 -20.39
C PRO A 331 15.19 -29.18 -20.71
N VAL A 332 14.73 -28.38 -19.78
CA VAL A 332 13.52 -27.55 -19.89
C VAL A 332 13.80 -26.17 -19.33
N SER A 333 13.14 -25.13 -19.90
CA SER A 333 13.14 -23.81 -19.32
C SER A 333 11.93 -23.66 -18.42
N LEU A 334 12.17 -23.13 -17.23
CA LEU A 334 11.18 -22.96 -16.19
C LEU A 334 10.58 -21.54 -16.23
N GLY A 335 9.29 -21.44 -15.96
CA GLY A 335 8.54 -20.20 -15.87
C GLY A 335 8.04 -19.95 -14.45
N ILE A 336 6.75 -19.62 -14.36
CA ILE A 336 6.07 -19.34 -13.08
C ILE A 336 6.00 -20.59 -12.23
N THR A 337 6.19 -20.45 -10.92
CA THR A 337 5.96 -21.50 -9.93
C THR A 337 5.10 -20.98 -8.78
N ASP A 338 4.11 -21.77 -8.39
CA ASP A 338 3.29 -21.56 -7.18
C ASP A 338 3.76 -22.42 -5.99
N GLY A 339 4.91 -23.11 -6.14
CA GLY A 339 5.47 -24.05 -5.16
C GLY A 339 4.89 -25.46 -5.23
N ARG A 340 3.73 -25.66 -5.86
CA ARG A 340 3.12 -27.00 -6.13
C ARG A 340 3.32 -27.41 -7.58
N TYR A 341 3.16 -26.48 -8.49
CA TYR A 341 3.36 -26.64 -9.93
C TYR A 341 4.41 -25.69 -10.45
N VAL A 342 5.08 -26.10 -11.52
CA VAL A 342 6.09 -25.31 -12.22
C VAL A 342 5.69 -25.24 -13.69
N GLU A 343 5.63 -24.03 -14.23
CA GLU A 343 5.44 -23.81 -15.65
C GLU A 343 6.68 -24.21 -16.43
N ILE A 344 6.47 -24.91 -17.53
CA ILE A 344 7.51 -25.26 -18.50
C ILE A 344 7.31 -24.40 -19.75
N THR A 345 8.19 -23.42 -19.93
CA THR A 345 8.11 -22.48 -21.05
C THR A 345 8.71 -23.03 -22.35
N SER A 346 9.65 -23.97 -22.25
CA SER A 346 10.21 -24.69 -23.40
C SER A 346 10.74 -26.06 -23.03
N GLY A 347 10.91 -26.96 -24.04
CA GLY A 347 11.45 -28.31 -23.86
C GLY A 347 10.38 -29.42 -23.84
N LEU A 348 9.09 -29.08 -23.62
CA LEU A 348 7.97 -30.03 -23.71
C LEU A 348 6.86 -29.51 -24.62
N ASN A 349 6.11 -30.44 -25.25
CA ASN A 349 4.94 -30.15 -26.08
C ASN A 349 3.60 -30.38 -25.34
N GLY A 350 3.65 -30.89 -24.11
CA GLY A 350 2.46 -31.15 -23.28
C GLY A 350 1.80 -32.51 -23.48
N ASN A 351 2.29 -33.35 -24.37
CA ASN A 351 1.74 -34.70 -24.63
C ASN A 351 2.65 -35.81 -24.14
N GLU A 352 3.84 -35.49 -23.72
CA GLU A 352 4.84 -36.45 -23.28
C GLU A 352 4.49 -37.09 -21.93
N SER A 353 4.91 -38.34 -21.73
CA SER A 353 4.87 -38.99 -20.43
C SER A 353 6.11 -38.60 -19.64
N VAL A 354 5.92 -37.93 -18.50
CA VAL A 354 6.98 -37.40 -17.63
C VAL A 354 6.94 -38.14 -16.30
N VAL A 355 8.11 -38.46 -15.72
CA VAL A 355 8.20 -39.07 -14.39
C VAL A 355 7.56 -38.15 -13.34
N ALA A 356 6.64 -38.69 -12.53
CA ALA A 356 5.85 -37.90 -11.56
C ALA A 356 6.71 -37.37 -10.40
N THR A 357 7.78 -38.09 -10.03
CA THR A 357 8.66 -37.68 -8.91
C THR A 357 10.09 -38.07 -9.25
N ILE A 358 10.98 -37.11 -9.29
CA ILE A 358 12.39 -37.33 -9.53
C ILE A 358 13.05 -37.89 -8.27
N SER A 359 13.79 -38.98 -8.43
CA SER A 359 14.61 -39.57 -7.38
C SER A 359 16.08 -39.60 -7.82
N PRO A 360 17.05 -39.43 -6.91
CA PRO A 360 18.47 -39.54 -7.20
C PRO A 360 18.90 -40.91 -7.79
N ALA A 361 18.03 -41.91 -7.67
CA ALA A 361 18.27 -43.26 -8.20
C ALA A 361 17.97 -43.38 -9.70
N LEU A 362 17.34 -42.42 -10.34
CA LEU A 362 16.97 -42.45 -11.75
C LEU A 362 18.14 -42.06 -12.64
N ASN A 363 18.43 -42.90 -13.64
CA ASN A 363 19.51 -42.67 -14.58
C ASN A 363 18.99 -42.52 -16.00
N GLN A 364 19.65 -41.69 -16.80
CA GLN A 364 19.36 -41.57 -18.21
C GLN A 364 19.64 -42.91 -18.90
N GLY A 365 18.72 -43.34 -19.78
CA GLY A 365 18.84 -44.62 -20.52
C GLY A 365 18.36 -45.85 -19.72
N GLU A 366 17.87 -45.68 -18.50
CA GLU A 366 17.32 -46.77 -17.70
C GLU A 366 15.98 -47.24 -18.27
N LYS A 367 15.80 -48.57 -18.39
CA LYS A 367 14.51 -49.15 -18.76
C LYS A 367 13.60 -49.23 -17.57
N ILE A 368 12.38 -48.80 -17.74
CA ILE A 368 11.36 -48.74 -16.70
C ILE A 368 10.07 -49.43 -17.15
N ASN A 369 9.22 -49.75 -16.22
CA ASN A 369 7.82 -50.10 -16.46
C ASN A 369 6.94 -48.88 -16.08
N PRO A 370 6.44 -48.09 -17.06
CA PRO A 370 5.70 -46.90 -16.75
C PRO A 370 4.31 -47.22 -16.20
N VAL A 371 3.99 -46.67 -15.01
CA VAL A 371 2.67 -46.76 -14.41
C VAL A 371 2.01 -45.38 -14.55
N HIS A 372 1.02 -45.28 -15.42
CA HIS A 372 0.29 -44.04 -15.63
C HIS A 372 -0.55 -43.70 -14.40
N THR A 373 -0.23 -42.60 -13.76
CA THR A 373 -1.01 -42.02 -12.66
C THR A 373 -1.77 -40.82 -13.20
N ALA A 374 -3.08 -40.77 -12.97
CA ALA A 374 -3.85 -39.57 -13.28
C ALA A 374 -3.30 -38.39 -12.44
N THR A 375 -2.94 -37.31 -13.10
CA THR A 375 -2.56 -36.08 -12.42
C THR A 375 -3.79 -35.60 -11.63
N ALA A 376 -3.70 -35.57 -10.29
CA ALA A 376 -4.80 -35.12 -9.47
C ALA A 376 -5.07 -33.63 -9.77
N HIS A 377 -6.22 -33.35 -10.38
CA HIS A 377 -6.72 -31.97 -10.44
C HIS A 377 -6.85 -31.47 -9.01
N ALA A 378 -6.17 -30.40 -8.67
CA ALA A 378 -6.38 -29.71 -7.41
C ALA A 378 -7.83 -29.19 -7.41
N SER A 379 -8.72 -29.87 -6.67
CA SER A 379 -10.05 -29.35 -6.42
C SER A 379 -9.86 -28.06 -5.60
N THR A 380 -10.32 -26.97 -6.14
CA THR A 380 -10.34 -25.63 -5.52
C THR A 380 -11.40 -25.47 -4.42
N ASN A 381 -11.85 -26.57 -3.81
CA ASN A 381 -12.72 -26.47 -2.66
C ASN A 381 -11.92 -26.69 -1.36
N PRO A 382 -11.87 -25.71 -0.46
CA PRO A 382 -11.45 -25.95 0.90
C PRO A 382 -12.42 -26.96 1.54
N PRO A 383 -11.97 -27.81 2.46
CA PRO A 383 -12.84 -28.77 3.14
C PRO A 383 -13.94 -28.01 3.87
N GLU A 384 -15.17 -28.31 3.50
CA GLU A 384 -16.38 -27.91 4.22
C GLU A 384 -16.25 -28.45 5.64
N ILE A 385 -16.02 -27.54 6.60
CA ILE A 385 -16.03 -27.89 8.02
C ILE A 385 -17.47 -28.22 8.34
N ALA A 386 -17.77 -29.51 8.43
CA ALA A 386 -19.03 -30.00 8.94
C ALA A 386 -19.25 -29.43 10.36
N SER A 387 -20.22 -28.54 10.49
CA SER A 387 -20.74 -28.08 11.76
C SER A 387 -21.55 -29.21 12.33
N ASP A 388 -20.96 -29.99 13.26
CA ASP A 388 -21.72 -30.81 14.21
C ASP A 388 -22.29 -29.89 15.29
N GLN A 389 -23.53 -30.14 15.58
CA GLN A 389 -24.57 -29.50 16.40
C GLN A 389 -24.11 -28.94 17.75
#